data_930c6209f0b1ce059c0eee31205ab17d
#
_entry.id   930c6209f0b1ce059c0eee31205ab17d
#
_cell.length_a   1.000
_cell.length_b   1.000
_cell.length_c   1.000
_cell.angle_alpha   90.00
_cell.angle_beta   90.00
_cell.angle_gamma   90.00
#
_symmetry.space_group_name_H-M   'P 1'
#
loop_
_entity.id
_entity.type
_entity.pdbx_description
1 polymer ?
#
loop_
_entity_poly.entity_id
_entity_poly.type
_entity_poly.pdbx_seq_one_letter_code
_entity_poly.pdbx_strand_id
1 'polypeptide(L)'
;MMLRIQRERMNGRYFSSLDEYSRLYCLSVEALACARPDVIILHPGPMNRGVEISSTVADGPYSVIMDQVTNGVAVRMAALYVLVGRRRQPQASGSEEEREPEEAPAGEARVATIRRAATGE
;
A
#
# COMPACT_ATOMS: atom_id res chain seq x y z
N MET A 1 3.45 5.59 -5.53
CA MET A 1 4.05 4.61 -4.59
C MET A 1 5.53 4.89 -4.46
N MET A 2 6.00 5.10 -3.22
CA MET A 2 7.41 5.32 -2.89
C MET A 2 8.11 3.97 -2.66
N LEU A 3 9.42 3.93 -2.85
CA LEU A 3 10.23 2.73 -2.66
C LEU A 3 11.48 3.07 -1.86
N ARG A 4 11.87 2.16 -0.98
CA ARG A 4 13.09 2.29 -0.17
C ARG A 4 14.35 2.13 -1.02
N ILE A 5 15.35 2.98 -0.78
CA ILE A 5 16.70 2.77 -1.28
C ILE A 5 17.35 1.64 -0.50
N GLN A 6 17.78 0.60 -1.19
CA GLN A 6 18.47 -0.55 -0.60
C GLN A 6 20.00 -0.40 -0.80
N ARG A 7 20.63 0.44 0.04
CA ARG A 7 22.07 0.69 -0.02
C ARG A 7 22.91 -0.58 0.11
N GLU A 8 22.44 -1.51 0.91
CA GLU A 8 23.03 -2.81 1.14
C GLU A 8 23.17 -3.68 -0.13
N ARG A 9 22.38 -3.36 -1.16
CA ARG A 9 22.39 -4.09 -2.45
C ARG A 9 23.07 -3.32 -3.57
N MET A 10 23.55 -2.10 -3.30
CA MET A 10 24.15 -1.23 -4.31
C MET A 10 25.66 -1.40 -4.32
N ASN A 11 26.19 -2.02 -5.38
CA ASN A 11 27.62 -2.21 -5.59
C ASN A 11 28.34 -0.99 -6.18
N GLY A 12 27.63 0.12 -6.42
CA GLY A 12 28.17 1.35 -7.02
C GLY A 12 27.66 2.61 -6.33
N ARG A 13 28.36 3.73 -6.54
CA ARG A 13 27.94 5.06 -6.11
C ARG A 13 27.03 5.66 -7.20
N TYR A 14 25.73 5.52 -7.03
CA TYR A 14 24.75 6.11 -7.95
C TYR A 14 24.40 7.57 -7.58
N PHE A 15 24.71 7.99 -6.35
CA PHE A 15 24.57 9.36 -5.84
C PHE A 15 25.66 9.61 -4.78
N SER A 16 26.06 10.87 -4.61
CA SER A 16 27.21 11.25 -3.78
C SER A 16 26.94 11.04 -2.28
N SER A 17 25.73 11.34 -1.83
CA SER A 17 25.31 11.21 -0.43
C SER A 17 23.82 10.96 -0.29
N LEU A 18 23.39 10.52 0.91
CA LEU A 18 21.95 10.43 1.25
C LEU A 18 21.28 11.79 1.30
N ASP A 19 22.04 12.82 1.72
CA ASP A 19 21.50 14.18 1.79
C ASP A 19 21.21 14.73 0.39
N GLU A 20 22.07 14.47 -0.56
CA GLU A 20 21.83 14.81 -1.96
C GLU A 20 20.60 14.07 -2.51
N TYR A 21 20.50 12.77 -2.25
CA TYR A 21 19.35 12.00 -2.66
C TYR A 21 18.05 12.53 -2.02
N SER A 22 18.05 12.78 -0.72
CA SER A 22 16.91 13.30 0.00
C SER A 22 16.45 14.66 -0.55
N ARG A 23 17.39 15.55 -0.85
CA ARG A 23 17.08 16.87 -1.43
C ARG A 23 16.43 16.78 -2.81
N LEU A 24 16.80 15.80 -3.63
CA LEU A 24 16.35 15.67 -5.01
C LEU A 24 15.10 14.79 -5.16
N TYR A 25 14.95 13.77 -4.32
CA TYR A 25 13.97 12.70 -4.54
C TYR A 25 13.06 12.41 -3.35
N CYS A 26 13.26 13.04 -2.18
CA CYS A 26 12.37 12.84 -1.05
C CYS A 26 10.98 13.40 -1.35
N LEU A 27 9.95 12.60 -1.10
CA LEU A 27 8.57 13.08 -1.13
C LEU A 27 8.33 13.94 0.12
N SER A 28 8.43 15.25 -0.06
CA SER A 28 8.17 16.26 0.95
C SER A 28 6.76 16.83 0.85
N VAL A 29 6.37 17.65 1.82
CA VAL A 29 5.08 18.36 1.79
C VAL A 29 4.97 19.30 0.58
N GLU A 30 6.07 19.95 0.22
CA GLU A 30 6.15 20.84 -0.94
C GLU A 30 5.98 20.08 -2.26
N ALA A 31 6.62 18.92 -2.37
CA ALA A 31 6.45 18.05 -3.54
C ALA A 31 5.01 17.52 -3.62
N LEU A 32 4.41 17.20 -2.48
CA LEU A 32 3.03 16.74 -2.41
C LEU A 32 2.03 17.82 -2.83
N ALA A 33 2.30 19.09 -2.58
CA ALA A 33 1.44 20.20 -2.99
C ALA A 33 1.26 20.30 -4.51
N CYS A 34 2.18 19.73 -5.30
CA CYS A 34 2.07 19.64 -6.76
C CYS A 34 1.21 18.47 -7.24
N ALA A 35 0.79 17.58 -6.34
CA ALA A 35 0.00 16.41 -6.69
C ALA A 35 -1.50 16.75 -6.77
N ARG A 36 -2.28 15.80 -7.29
CA ARG A 36 -3.74 15.94 -7.33
C ARG A 36 -4.33 15.88 -5.92
N PRO A 37 -5.48 16.55 -5.67
CA PRO A 37 -6.12 16.54 -4.35
C PRO A 37 -6.54 15.14 -3.86
N ASP A 38 -6.77 14.21 -4.78
CA ASP A 38 -7.19 12.84 -4.51
C ASP A 38 -6.01 11.85 -4.46
N VAL A 39 -4.77 12.34 -4.33
CA VAL A 39 -3.58 11.49 -4.27
C VAL A 39 -3.60 10.57 -3.05
N ILE A 40 -3.16 9.33 -3.25
CA ILE A 40 -2.87 8.39 -2.16
C ILE A 40 -1.39 8.06 -2.14
N ILE A 41 -0.82 7.93 -0.94
CA ILE A 41 0.59 7.64 -0.75
C ILE A 41 0.75 6.21 -0.25
N LEU A 42 1.55 5.45 -0.97
CA LEU A 42 1.82 4.05 -0.75
C LEU A 42 3.33 3.82 -0.54
N HIS A 43 3.67 2.89 0.33
CA HIS A 43 5.04 2.41 0.52
C HIS A 43 5.02 0.95 1.01
N PRO A 44 5.73 0.02 0.38
CA PRO A 44 5.68 -1.40 0.75
C PRO A 44 6.32 -1.71 2.10
N GLY A 45 7.03 -0.74 2.71
CA GLY A 45 7.83 -0.93 3.92
C GLY A 45 9.04 -1.88 3.73
N PRO A 46 10.01 -1.81 4.65
CA PRO A 46 10.24 -0.71 5.58
C PRO A 46 10.61 0.58 4.84
N MET A 47 10.43 1.75 5.49
CA MET A 47 10.75 3.06 4.89
C MET A 47 11.92 3.73 5.61
N ASN A 48 12.73 4.52 4.88
CA ASN A 48 13.76 5.39 5.44
C ASN A 48 13.18 6.81 5.51
N ARG A 49 12.64 7.16 6.69
CA ARG A 49 12.07 8.49 6.93
C ARG A 49 13.13 9.57 6.76
N GLY A 50 12.79 10.63 6.04
CA GLY A 50 13.71 11.72 5.70
C GLY A 50 14.65 11.42 4.52
N VAL A 51 14.58 10.24 3.93
CA VAL A 51 15.36 9.88 2.74
C VAL A 51 14.49 9.85 1.49
N GLU A 52 13.61 8.86 1.35
CA GLU A 52 12.68 8.80 0.21
C GLU A 52 11.31 9.42 0.50
N ILE A 53 10.94 9.56 1.78
CA ILE A 53 9.67 10.15 2.21
C ILE A 53 9.86 10.89 3.54
N SER A 54 9.32 12.09 3.68
CA SER A 54 9.33 12.83 4.94
C SER A 54 8.37 12.19 5.95
N SER A 55 8.67 12.32 7.24
CA SER A 55 7.80 11.78 8.30
C SER A 55 6.41 12.39 8.27
N THR A 56 6.33 13.70 8.03
CA THR A 56 5.06 14.42 7.93
C THR A 56 4.16 13.87 6.82
N VAL A 57 4.74 13.52 5.68
CA VAL A 57 4.01 12.95 4.55
C VAL A 57 3.65 11.48 4.81
N ALA A 58 4.57 10.72 5.40
CA ALA A 58 4.34 9.31 5.72
C ALA A 58 3.19 9.09 6.72
N ASP A 59 3.04 10.01 7.66
CA ASP A 59 2.00 9.97 8.71
C ASP A 59 0.83 10.93 8.40
N GLY A 60 0.85 11.57 7.24
CA GLY A 60 -0.15 12.55 6.82
C GLY A 60 -1.46 11.92 6.31
N PRO A 61 -2.48 12.76 6.04
CA PRO A 61 -3.83 12.32 5.71
C PRO A 61 -3.95 11.58 4.37
N TYR A 62 -2.99 11.75 3.48
CA TYR A 62 -2.94 11.06 2.18
C TYR A 62 -2.28 9.68 2.25
N SER A 63 -1.69 9.34 3.39
CA SER A 63 -0.96 8.08 3.57
C SER A 63 -1.91 6.93 3.86
N VAL A 64 -1.84 5.90 3.02
CA VAL A 64 -2.53 4.63 3.23
C VAL A 64 -1.53 3.48 3.41
N ILE A 65 -0.33 3.80 3.89
CA ILE A 65 0.79 2.85 4.03
C ILE A 65 0.44 1.70 4.98
N MET A 66 -0.20 1.99 6.10
CA MET A 66 -0.59 0.97 7.08
C MET A 66 -1.73 0.08 6.55
N ASP A 67 -2.70 0.67 5.88
CA ASP A 67 -3.78 -0.09 5.22
C ASP A 67 -3.22 -0.99 4.11
N GLN A 68 -2.24 -0.49 3.34
CA GLN A 68 -1.53 -1.29 2.34
C GLN A 68 -0.84 -2.51 2.96
N VAL A 69 -0.18 -2.36 4.11
CA VAL A 69 0.48 -3.48 4.81
C VAL A 69 -0.54 -4.54 5.19
N THR A 70 -1.64 -4.13 5.82
CA THR A 70 -2.73 -5.02 6.24
C THR A 70 -3.35 -5.75 5.05
N ASN A 71 -3.77 -5.00 4.03
CA ASN A 71 -4.38 -5.55 2.83
C ASN A 71 -3.41 -6.45 2.05
N GLY A 72 -2.10 -6.12 2.07
CA GLY A 72 -1.08 -6.92 1.42
C GLY A 72 -0.93 -8.33 2.02
N VAL A 73 -1.19 -8.51 3.32
CA VAL A 73 -1.24 -9.84 3.95
C VAL A 73 -2.45 -10.62 3.43
N ALA A 74 -3.63 -10.02 3.46
CA ALA A 74 -4.87 -10.66 3.01
C ALA A 74 -4.80 -11.08 1.54
N VAL A 75 -4.32 -10.21 0.66
CA VAL A 75 -4.16 -10.50 -0.78
C VAL A 75 -3.18 -11.65 -1.01
N ARG A 76 -2.04 -11.67 -0.31
CA ARG A 76 -1.09 -12.80 -0.42
C ARG A 76 -1.68 -14.10 0.08
N MET A 77 -2.42 -14.09 1.17
CA MET A 77 -3.13 -15.27 1.68
C MET A 77 -4.15 -15.80 0.65
N ALA A 78 -4.96 -14.91 0.09
CA ALA A 78 -5.94 -15.27 -0.93
C ALA A 78 -5.26 -15.85 -2.19
N ALA A 79 -4.18 -15.23 -2.66
CA ALA A 79 -3.41 -15.73 -3.80
C ALA A 79 -2.85 -17.15 -3.54
N LEU A 80 -2.25 -17.35 -2.37
CA LEU A 80 -1.75 -18.68 -1.98
C LEU A 80 -2.88 -19.72 -1.88
N TYR A 81 -4.01 -19.34 -1.29
CA TYR A 81 -5.17 -20.21 -1.18
C TYR A 81 -5.68 -20.66 -2.56
N VAL A 82 -5.83 -19.72 -3.48
CA VAL A 82 -6.30 -20.03 -4.86
C VAL A 82 -5.30 -20.92 -5.59
N LEU A 83 -4.00 -20.64 -5.48
CA LEU A 83 -2.97 -21.38 -6.19
C LEU A 83 -2.75 -22.80 -5.63
N VAL A 84 -2.81 -22.94 -4.31
CA VAL A 84 -2.59 -24.25 -3.64
C VAL A 84 -3.88 -25.05 -3.58
N GLY A 85 -5.03 -24.40 -3.35
CA GLY A 85 -6.34 -25.05 -3.26
C GLY A 85 -6.75 -25.75 -4.57
N ARG A 86 -6.43 -25.16 -5.72
CA ARG A 86 -6.68 -25.78 -7.04
C ARG A 86 -5.94 -27.11 -7.24
N ARG A 87 -4.86 -27.36 -6.53
CA ARG A 87 -4.13 -28.64 -6.60
C ARG A 87 -4.76 -29.76 -5.76
N ARG A 88 -5.77 -29.47 -4.94
CA ARG A 88 -6.37 -30.41 -3.98
C ARG A 88 -7.81 -30.78 -4.27
N GLN A 89 -8.35 -30.54 -5.46
CA GLN A 89 -9.62 -31.15 -5.80
C GLN A 89 -9.36 -32.56 -6.41
N PRO A 90 -9.50 -33.63 -5.62
CA PRO A 90 -9.93 -34.90 -6.17
C PRO A 90 -11.35 -34.67 -6.69
N GLN A 91 -11.65 -35.10 -7.90
CA GLN A 91 -13.02 -35.15 -8.40
C GLN A 91 -13.88 -35.92 -7.41
N ALA A 92 -14.66 -35.22 -6.60
CA ALA A 92 -15.75 -35.81 -5.86
C ALA A 92 -17.02 -35.59 -6.67
N SER A 93 -17.49 -36.68 -7.24
CA SER A 93 -18.81 -36.82 -7.83
C SER A 93 -19.90 -36.39 -6.86
N GLY A 94 -20.78 -35.52 -7.31
CA GLY A 94 -22.20 -35.46 -6.97
C GLY A 94 -22.60 -35.16 -5.54
N SER A 95 -23.01 -33.93 -5.32
CA SER A 95 -24.33 -33.55 -4.79
C SER A 95 -24.32 -32.03 -4.55
N GLU A 96 -25.17 -31.37 -5.32
CA GLU A 96 -25.50 -29.96 -5.19
C GLU A 96 -26.25 -29.77 -3.87
N GLU A 97 -25.71 -28.95 -2.99
CA GLU A 97 -26.46 -28.34 -1.90
C GLU A 97 -26.19 -26.84 -1.97
N GLU A 98 -27.16 -26.13 -2.52
CA GLU A 98 -27.22 -24.68 -2.61
C GLU A 98 -27.05 -24.09 -1.22
N ARG A 99 -25.92 -23.40 -0.97
CA ARG A 99 -25.78 -22.46 0.14
C ARG A 99 -25.76 -21.06 -0.45
N GLU A 100 -26.79 -20.30 -0.10
CA GLU A 100 -26.88 -18.87 -0.37
C GLU A 100 -25.63 -18.13 0.16
N PRO A 101 -25.13 -17.12 -0.56
CA PRO A 101 -23.98 -16.34 -0.12
C PRO A 101 -24.39 -15.40 1.03
N GLU A 102 -23.79 -15.59 2.18
CA GLU A 102 -23.85 -14.66 3.32
C GLU A 102 -23.15 -13.34 2.93
N GLU A 103 -23.92 -12.28 2.99
CA GLU A 103 -23.55 -10.91 2.60
C GLU A 103 -22.41 -10.39 3.51
N ALA A 104 -21.24 -10.13 2.95
CA ALA A 104 -20.12 -9.52 3.67
C ALA A 104 -20.39 -8.03 3.95
N PRO A 105 -20.13 -7.50 5.14
CA PRO A 105 -20.36 -6.10 5.46
C PRO A 105 -19.42 -5.17 4.71
N ALA A 106 -20.03 -4.16 4.12
CA ALA A 106 -19.50 -3.17 3.23
C ALA A 106 -18.23 -2.43 3.75
N GLY A 107 -17.20 -2.40 2.94
CA GLY A 107 -16.02 -1.55 3.10
C GLY A 107 -16.24 -0.08 2.71
N GLU A 108 -17.48 0.35 2.48
CA GLU A 108 -17.79 1.68 1.94
C GLU A 108 -17.60 2.85 2.93
N ALA A 109 -17.65 2.60 4.23
CA ALA A 109 -17.63 3.67 5.23
C ALA A 109 -16.27 4.40 5.35
N ARG A 110 -15.15 3.76 5.03
CA ARG A 110 -13.80 4.38 5.20
C ARG A 110 -13.39 5.29 4.05
N VAL A 111 -13.82 5.01 2.83
CA VAL A 111 -13.50 5.86 1.66
C VAL A 111 -14.23 7.21 1.75
N ALA A 112 -15.45 7.23 2.30
CA ALA A 112 -16.22 8.44 2.51
C ALA A 112 -15.60 9.38 3.57
N THR A 113 -14.96 8.83 4.61
CA THR A 113 -14.30 9.61 5.65
C THR A 113 -13.04 10.32 5.16
N ILE A 114 -12.27 9.70 4.27
CA ILE A 114 -11.08 10.31 3.67
C ILE A 114 -11.49 11.48 2.74
N ARG A 115 -12.60 11.38 2.02
CA ARG A 115 -13.11 12.48 1.18
C ARG A 115 -13.56 13.70 1.98
N ARG A 116 -14.19 13.51 3.14
CA ARG A 116 -14.65 14.63 4.00
C ARG A 116 -13.50 15.42 4.65
N ALA A 117 -12.41 14.75 5.00
CA ALA A 117 -11.23 15.42 5.57
C ALA A 117 -10.46 16.26 4.53
N ALA A 118 -10.59 15.95 3.23
CA ALA A 118 -9.90 16.66 2.16
C ALA A 118 -10.66 17.89 1.63
N THR A 119 -11.98 18.00 1.87
CA THR A 119 -12.82 19.10 1.34
C THR A 119 -13.14 20.19 2.34
N GLY A 120 -12.75 20.09 3.61
CA GLY A 120 -12.81 21.20 4.59
C GLY A 120 -14.23 21.70 4.91
N GLU A 121 -15.28 20.88 4.78
CA GLU A 121 -16.62 21.15 5.28
C GLU A 121 -16.93 20.43 6.59
#